data_75b530a339d2323144a834e5ec0ac908
#
_entry.id   75b530a339d2323144a834e5ec0ac908
#
_cell.length_a   1.000
_cell.length_b   1.000
_cell.length_c   1.000
_cell.angle_alpha   90.00
_cell.angle_beta   90.00
_cell.angle_gamma   90.00
#
_symmetry.space_group_name_H-M   'P 1'
#
loop_
_entity.id
_entity.type
_entity.pdbx_description
1 polymer ?
#
loop_
_entity_poly.entity_id
_entity_poly.type
_entity_poly.pdbx_seq_one_letter_code
_entity_poly.pdbx_strand_id
1 'polypeptide(L)'
;MRIEQTLNVTDAFTRTLVTFPSDGLTIYGFMDVPRGEGPFPVVLVLHGYVDPATYNTLTYTTRYADALARAGYLVIHPNFRNWPPSDNGPEEYRVGQAVDVLNLIGLVKKQGGQPGPLQQADPEHLGIWGHSMGGGISQRVITVSDGVDAAVLYGAMSGDEALNHQRILYFTNGVSGLWDEAPPDDVLQRISPINYLDRVTAAVSIHHGDQDATVPPAWSDDLCQRLQALAKPVECFSYPGQPHTFTGDGDQLFIQRVREFFDRELKAS
;
A
#
# COMPACT_ATOMS: atom_id res chain seq x y z
N MET A 1 -9.34 -15.54 -6.01
CA MET A 1 -8.91 -14.60 -7.08
C MET A 1 -9.25 -15.21 -8.44
N ARG A 2 -9.56 -14.37 -9.45
CA ARG A 2 -9.77 -14.78 -10.85
C ARG A 2 -8.90 -13.94 -11.76
N ILE A 3 -8.41 -14.52 -12.85
CA ILE A 3 -7.76 -13.80 -13.94
C ILE A 3 -8.84 -13.48 -14.99
N GLU A 4 -9.00 -12.19 -15.30
CA GLU A 4 -9.98 -11.72 -16.28
C GLU A 4 -9.36 -11.57 -17.67
N GLN A 5 -8.11 -11.07 -17.73
CA GLN A 5 -7.44 -10.78 -18.98
C GLN A 5 -5.92 -10.69 -18.79
N THR A 6 -5.15 -11.11 -19.80
CA THR A 6 -3.73 -10.77 -19.88
C THR A 6 -3.58 -9.36 -20.44
N LEU A 7 -2.95 -8.46 -19.67
CA LEU A 7 -2.72 -7.06 -20.04
C LEU A 7 -1.40 -6.86 -20.76
N ASN A 8 -0.34 -7.55 -20.31
CA ASN A 8 0.99 -7.41 -20.87
C ASN A 8 1.85 -8.66 -20.61
N VAL A 9 2.75 -8.95 -21.54
CA VAL A 9 3.74 -10.03 -21.42
C VAL A 9 5.10 -9.44 -21.75
N THR A 10 6.00 -9.46 -20.76
CA THR A 10 7.38 -8.96 -20.91
C THR A 10 8.38 -10.11 -20.83
N ASP A 11 9.66 -9.79 -20.97
CA ASP A 11 10.78 -10.71 -20.69
C ASP A 11 10.90 -11.10 -19.21
N ALA A 12 10.41 -10.25 -18.30
CA ALA A 12 10.57 -10.42 -16.86
C ALA A 12 9.32 -10.93 -16.15
N PHE A 13 8.12 -10.54 -16.59
CA PHE A 13 6.86 -10.91 -15.93
C PHE A 13 5.68 -10.93 -16.90
N THR A 14 4.57 -11.51 -16.45
CA THR A 14 3.25 -11.43 -17.10
C THR A 14 2.32 -10.63 -16.22
N ARG A 15 1.70 -9.55 -16.78
CA ARG A 15 0.66 -8.75 -16.11
C ARG A 15 -0.71 -9.21 -16.51
N THR A 16 -1.57 -9.45 -15.54
CA THR A 16 -2.99 -9.83 -15.74
C THR A 16 -3.91 -8.89 -14.99
N LEU A 17 -5.07 -8.59 -15.58
CA LEU A 17 -6.20 -8.01 -14.85
C LEU A 17 -6.80 -9.12 -13.98
N VAL A 18 -7.01 -8.82 -12.72
CA VAL A 18 -7.56 -9.78 -11.76
C VAL A 18 -8.75 -9.20 -11.01
N THR A 19 -9.58 -10.10 -10.47
CA THR A 19 -10.66 -9.76 -9.53
C THR A 19 -10.58 -10.63 -8.28
N PHE A 20 -11.01 -10.06 -7.15
CA PHE A 20 -11.17 -10.80 -5.90
C PHE A 20 -12.38 -10.28 -5.10
N PRO A 21 -13.01 -11.13 -4.28
CA PRO A 21 -14.13 -10.71 -3.44
C PRO A 21 -13.65 -9.98 -2.19
N SER A 22 -14.37 -8.93 -1.79
CA SER A 22 -14.19 -8.22 -0.53
C SER A 22 -15.54 -7.77 0.00
N ASP A 23 -16.03 -8.36 1.10
CA ASP A 23 -17.30 -8.05 1.75
C ASP A 23 -18.52 -8.02 0.79
N GLY A 24 -18.56 -8.95 -0.14
CA GLY A 24 -19.63 -9.02 -1.16
C GLY A 24 -19.39 -8.12 -2.38
N LEU A 25 -18.35 -7.31 -2.39
CA LEU A 25 -17.90 -6.51 -3.52
C LEU A 25 -16.93 -7.29 -4.40
N THR A 26 -16.88 -6.95 -5.68
CA THR A 26 -15.85 -7.38 -6.63
C THR A 26 -14.80 -6.28 -6.75
N ILE A 27 -13.60 -6.56 -6.24
CA ILE A 27 -12.47 -5.63 -6.35
C ILE A 27 -11.61 -6.05 -7.53
N TYR A 28 -11.32 -5.09 -8.40
CA TYR A 28 -10.39 -5.24 -9.52
C TYR A 28 -8.98 -4.84 -9.11
N GLY A 29 -8.02 -5.28 -9.90
CA GLY A 29 -6.63 -4.89 -9.80
C GLY A 29 -5.81 -5.54 -10.90
N PHE A 30 -4.50 -5.36 -10.87
CA PHE A 30 -3.62 -6.17 -11.71
C PHE A 30 -2.67 -7.00 -10.85
N MET A 31 -2.18 -8.08 -11.44
CA MET A 31 -1.18 -8.95 -10.85
C MET A 31 -0.04 -9.16 -11.83
N ASP A 32 1.19 -8.99 -11.35
CA ASP A 32 2.41 -9.29 -12.08
C ASP A 32 3.02 -10.57 -11.52
N VAL A 33 3.14 -11.58 -12.36
CA VAL A 33 3.80 -12.83 -12.01
C VAL A 33 5.17 -12.86 -12.68
N PRO A 34 6.29 -12.91 -11.93
CA PRO A 34 7.62 -13.02 -12.50
C PRO A 34 7.80 -14.26 -13.36
N ARG A 35 8.77 -14.24 -14.27
CA ARG A 35 9.21 -15.43 -15.00
C ARG A 35 9.98 -16.37 -14.08
N GLY A 36 9.76 -17.66 -14.23
CA GLY A 36 10.41 -18.69 -13.42
C GLY A 36 9.39 -19.61 -12.74
N GLU A 37 9.87 -20.45 -11.84
CA GLU A 37 9.04 -21.50 -11.27
C GLU A 37 8.39 -21.11 -9.92
N GLY A 38 8.82 -20.03 -9.26
CA GLY A 38 8.30 -19.66 -7.92
C GLY A 38 8.66 -20.70 -6.84
N PRO A 39 8.10 -20.66 -5.62
CA PRO A 39 7.17 -19.59 -5.20
C PRO A 39 7.87 -18.23 -5.10
N PHE A 40 7.13 -17.16 -5.38
CA PHE A 40 7.64 -15.78 -5.29
C PHE A 40 7.05 -15.09 -4.07
N PRO A 41 7.86 -14.38 -3.25
CA PRO A 41 7.34 -13.51 -2.22
C PRO A 41 6.35 -12.51 -2.82
N VAL A 42 5.30 -12.19 -2.08
CA VAL A 42 4.21 -11.33 -2.56
C VAL A 42 4.40 -9.91 -2.06
N VAL A 43 4.22 -8.92 -2.94
CA VAL A 43 4.13 -7.51 -2.53
C VAL A 43 2.82 -6.90 -3.01
N LEU A 44 2.04 -6.37 -2.07
CA LEU A 44 0.84 -5.59 -2.37
C LEU A 44 1.25 -4.14 -2.60
N VAL A 45 0.94 -3.57 -3.77
CA VAL A 45 1.25 -2.17 -4.10
C VAL A 45 -0.03 -1.34 -4.04
N LEU A 46 -0.09 -0.43 -3.04
CA LEU A 46 -1.26 0.38 -2.73
C LEU A 46 -1.06 1.82 -3.23
N HIS A 47 -1.92 2.24 -4.16
CA HIS A 47 -1.84 3.57 -4.76
C HIS A 47 -2.32 4.68 -3.81
N GLY A 48 -1.87 5.91 -4.06
CA GLY A 48 -2.40 7.12 -3.45
C GLY A 48 -3.76 7.52 -4.03
N TYR A 49 -4.33 8.60 -3.50
CA TYR A 49 -5.58 9.12 -4.05
C TYR A 49 -5.39 9.56 -5.51
N VAL A 50 -6.26 9.07 -6.35
CA VAL A 50 -6.48 9.51 -7.72
C VAL A 50 -7.99 9.70 -7.85
N ASP A 51 -8.44 10.79 -8.46
CA ASP A 51 -9.87 11.01 -8.66
C ASP A 51 -10.51 9.79 -9.36
N PRO A 52 -11.51 9.14 -8.75
CA PRO A 52 -12.15 7.96 -9.35
C PRO A 52 -12.70 8.21 -10.76
N ALA A 53 -13.11 9.44 -11.08
CA ALA A 53 -13.59 9.78 -12.43
C ALA A 53 -12.49 9.71 -13.50
N THR A 54 -11.22 9.81 -13.12
CA THR A 54 -10.07 9.77 -14.02
C THR A 54 -9.16 8.57 -13.77
N TYR A 55 -9.49 7.74 -12.80
CA TYR A 55 -8.68 6.61 -12.40
C TYR A 55 -8.56 5.57 -13.52
N ASN A 56 -7.39 4.97 -13.60
CA ASN A 56 -7.10 3.84 -14.48
C ASN A 56 -6.35 2.78 -13.68
N THR A 57 -6.68 1.52 -13.88
CA THR A 57 -6.00 0.38 -13.20
C THR A 57 -4.48 0.42 -13.36
N LEU A 58 -3.98 0.87 -14.52
CA LEU A 58 -2.55 1.12 -14.74
C LEU A 58 -2.20 2.58 -14.39
N THR A 59 -2.31 2.92 -13.13
CA THR A 59 -2.01 4.27 -12.61
C THR A 59 -0.50 4.50 -12.42
N TYR A 60 -0.11 5.67 -11.91
CA TYR A 60 1.28 6.11 -11.75
C TYR A 60 2.17 5.17 -10.91
N THR A 61 1.58 4.39 -10.02
CA THR A 61 2.29 3.41 -9.17
C THR A 61 2.70 2.14 -9.92
N THR A 62 2.20 1.94 -11.16
CA THR A 62 2.55 0.80 -12.02
C THR A 62 4.07 0.67 -12.20
N ARG A 63 4.82 1.77 -12.28
CA ARG A 63 6.30 1.74 -12.41
C ARG A 63 7.00 1.07 -11.23
N TYR A 64 6.45 1.21 -10.01
CA TYR A 64 7.00 0.56 -8.80
C TYR A 64 6.65 -0.93 -8.79
N ALA A 65 5.43 -1.28 -9.23
CA ALA A 65 5.05 -2.66 -9.46
C ALA A 65 5.97 -3.35 -10.48
N ASP A 66 6.28 -2.67 -11.60
CA ASP A 66 7.25 -3.15 -12.62
C ASP A 66 8.63 -3.42 -12.01
N ALA A 67 9.13 -2.48 -11.20
CA ALA A 67 10.44 -2.62 -10.57
C ALA A 67 10.50 -3.82 -9.62
N LEU A 68 9.45 -4.03 -8.82
CA LEU A 68 9.33 -5.16 -7.91
C LEU A 68 9.15 -6.49 -8.67
N ALA A 69 8.32 -6.53 -9.70
CA ALA A 69 8.13 -7.73 -10.51
C ALA A 69 9.44 -8.15 -11.23
N ARG A 70 10.21 -7.18 -11.75
CA ARG A 70 11.55 -7.42 -12.31
C ARG A 70 12.57 -7.88 -11.26
N ALA A 71 12.36 -7.53 -10.02
CA ALA A 71 13.17 -8.01 -8.90
C ALA A 71 12.73 -9.39 -8.37
N GLY A 72 11.71 -10.03 -8.97
CA GLY A 72 11.28 -11.39 -8.63
C GLY A 72 10.20 -11.45 -7.55
N TYR A 73 9.43 -10.41 -7.35
CA TYR A 73 8.25 -10.42 -6.49
C TYR A 73 6.97 -10.65 -7.31
N LEU A 74 6.08 -11.49 -6.83
CA LEU A 74 4.71 -11.50 -7.31
C LEU A 74 4.03 -10.25 -6.77
N VAL A 75 3.61 -9.36 -7.65
CA VAL A 75 2.99 -8.08 -7.27
C VAL A 75 1.49 -8.14 -7.48
N ILE A 76 0.72 -7.67 -6.50
CA ILE A 76 -0.72 -7.44 -6.66
C ILE A 76 -1.02 -5.98 -6.34
N HIS A 77 -1.64 -5.31 -7.29
CA HIS A 77 -2.01 -3.90 -7.19
C HIS A 77 -3.54 -3.76 -7.23
N PRO A 78 -4.23 -3.69 -6.08
CA PRO A 78 -5.68 -3.51 -6.04
C PRO A 78 -6.07 -2.08 -6.44
N ASN A 79 -7.24 -1.96 -7.09
CA ASN A 79 -7.86 -0.66 -7.36
C ASN A 79 -8.54 -0.06 -6.14
N PHE A 80 -8.89 -0.87 -5.14
CA PHE A 80 -9.81 -0.62 -4.03
C PHE A 80 -11.28 -0.46 -4.44
N ARG A 81 -12.20 -0.56 -3.44
CA ARG A 81 -13.61 -0.17 -3.61
C ARG A 81 -13.69 1.31 -3.97
N ASN A 82 -14.70 1.69 -4.74
CA ASN A 82 -14.94 3.04 -5.26
C ASN A 82 -13.94 3.52 -6.32
N TRP A 83 -12.96 2.72 -6.72
CA TRP A 83 -12.07 2.99 -7.86
C TRP A 83 -12.39 2.05 -9.02
N PRO A 84 -12.89 2.58 -10.16
CA PRO A 84 -13.29 1.76 -11.30
C PRO A 84 -12.18 0.83 -11.82
N PRO A 85 -12.55 -0.36 -12.30
CA PRO A 85 -13.88 -0.92 -12.41
C PRO A 85 -14.37 -1.70 -11.17
N SER A 86 -13.73 -1.54 -10.01
CA SER A 86 -14.20 -2.14 -8.75
C SER A 86 -15.60 -1.65 -8.37
N ASP A 87 -16.32 -2.50 -7.64
CA ASP A 87 -17.62 -2.13 -7.10
C ASP A 87 -17.53 -0.99 -6.09
N ASN A 88 -18.62 -0.22 -6.00
CA ASN A 88 -18.77 0.81 -4.98
C ASN A 88 -19.26 0.19 -3.67
N GLY A 89 -18.76 0.70 -2.56
CA GLY A 89 -19.14 0.26 -1.24
C GLY A 89 -18.78 1.24 -0.14
N PRO A 90 -19.20 0.98 1.12
CA PRO A 90 -18.87 1.83 2.25
C PRO A 90 -17.35 1.97 2.43
N GLU A 91 -16.91 3.20 2.71
CA GLU A 91 -15.48 3.49 2.83
C GLU A 91 -15.16 4.54 3.86
N GLU A 92 -15.73 4.55 5.00
CA GLU A 92 -15.54 5.58 6.02
C GLU A 92 -14.06 5.70 6.41
N TYR A 93 -13.48 6.87 6.20
CA TYR A 93 -12.08 7.19 6.57
C TYR A 93 -11.04 6.16 6.08
N ARG A 94 -11.20 5.63 4.87
CA ARG A 94 -10.33 4.60 4.27
C ARG A 94 -10.33 3.27 5.00
N VAL A 95 -11.31 3.06 5.92
CA VAL A 95 -11.48 1.76 6.58
C VAL A 95 -11.89 0.71 5.57
N GLY A 96 -12.81 1.03 4.66
CA GLY A 96 -13.24 0.11 3.59
C GLY A 96 -12.08 -0.39 2.74
N GLN A 97 -11.16 0.50 2.32
CA GLN A 97 -9.98 0.11 1.54
C GLN A 97 -9.02 -0.75 2.36
N ALA A 98 -8.85 -0.47 3.66
CA ALA A 98 -8.06 -1.34 4.52
C ALA A 98 -8.67 -2.75 4.64
N VAL A 99 -10.00 -2.86 4.67
CA VAL A 99 -10.70 -4.14 4.62
C VAL A 99 -10.46 -4.87 3.31
N ASP A 100 -10.45 -4.17 2.16
CA ASP A 100 -10.11 -4.77 0.86
C ASP A 100 -8.71 -5.38 0.88
N VAL A 101 -7.74 -4.69 1.48
CA VAL A 101 -6.36 -5.18 1.62
C VAL A 101 -6.28 -6.37 2.56
N LEU A 102 -6.96 -6.34 3.71
CA LEU A 102 -7.00 -7.47 4.66
C LEU A 102 -7.63 -8.72 4.03
N ASN A 103 -8.72 -8.56 3.28
CA ASN A 103 -9.34 -9.66 2.53
C ASN A 103 -8.40 -10.20 1.46
N LEU A 104 -7.65 -9.34 0.77
CA LEU A 104 -6.64 -9.76 -0.20
C LEU A 104 -5.48 -10.52 0.47
N ILE A 105 -4.99 -10.07 1.62
CA ILE A 105 -3.98 -10.79 2.42
C ILE A 105 -4.49 -12.17 2.80
N GLY A 106 -5.71 -12.25 3.34
CA GLY A 106 -6.34 -13.52 3.68
C GLY A 106 -6.48 -14.46 2.47
N LEU A 107 -6.74 -13.89 1.30
CA LEU A 107 -6.83 -14.65 0.06
C LEU A 107 -5.46 -15.19 -0.38
N VAL A 108 -4.40 -14.36 -0.31
CA VAL A 108 -3.01 -14.78 -0.61
C VAL A 108 -2.58 -15.89 0.34
N LYS A 109 -2.76 -15.70 1.64
CA LYS A 109 -2.44 -16.71 2.67
C LYS A 109 -3.18 -18.03 2.44
N LYS A 110 -4.43 -18.00 1.98
CA LYS A 110 -5.25 -19.19 1.76
C LYS A 110 -4.97 -19.89 0.43
N GLN A 111 -4.70 -19.15 -0.64
CA GLN A 111 -4.62 -19.68 -2.01
C GLN A 111 -3.19 -19.71 -2.58
N GLY A 112 -2.22 -19.05 -1.92
CA GLY A 112 -0.83 -19.08 -2.32
C GLY A 112 -0.28 -20.51 -2.36
N GLY A 113 0.46 -20.84 -3.43
CA GLY A 113 1.00 -22.19 -3.65
C GLY A 113 -0.05 -23.24 -4.07
N GLN A 114 -1.35 -22.92 -4.04
CA GLN A 114 -2.40 -23.84 -4.47
C GLN A 114 -2.70 -23.68 -5.98
N PRO A 115 -3.18 -24.73 -6.66
CA PRO A 115 -3.56 -24.62 -8.06
C PRO A 115 -4.55 -23.47 -8.32
N GLY A 116 -4.19 -22.54 -9.21
CA GLY A 116 -5.00 -21.36 -9.53
C GLY A 116 -4.16 -20.12 -9.80
N PRO A 117 -4.77 -18.91 -9.80
CA PRO A 117 -4.08 -17.67 -10.11
C PRO A 117 -2.88 -17.34 -9.19
N LEU A 118 -2.92 -17.79 -7.95
CA LEU A 118 -1.87 -17.57 -6.94
C LEU A 118 -0.94 -18.79 -6.75
N GLN A 119 -0.90 -19.71 -7.71
CA GLN A 119 -0.08 -20.93 -7.60
C GLN A 119 1.41 -20.64 -7.38
N GLN A 120 1.92 -19.54 -7.93
CA GLN A 120 3.33 -19.15 -7.79
C GLN A 120 3.56 -18.15 -6.65
N ALA A 121 2.54 -17.79 -5.88
CA ALA A 121 2.67 -16.92 -4.71
C ALA A 121 3.19 -17.70 -3.50
N ASP A 122 4.17 -17.12 -2.81
CA ASP A 122 4.59 -17.59 -1.50
C ASP A 122 3.66 -16.98 -0.42
N PRO A 123 2.82 -17.77 0.25
CA PRO A 123 1.92 -17.26 1.28
C PRO A 123 2.62 -16.89 2.59
N GLU A 124 3.87 -17.32 2.80
CA GLU A 124 4.59 -17.07 4.05
C GLU A 124 5.38 -15.76 4.03
N HIS A 125 5.68 -15.20 2.84
CA HIS A 125 6.45 -13.97 2.70
C HIS A 125 5.63 -12.90 1.97
N LEU A 126 5.04 -11.98 2.75
CA LEU A 126 4.16 -10.94 2.24
C LEU A 126 4.60 -9.55 2.66
N GLY A 127 4.89 -8.70 1.68
CA GLY A 127 5.16 -7.28 1.84
C GLY A 127 4.00 -6.39 1.39
N ILE A 128 3.98 -5.17 1.91
CA ILE A 128 3.07 -4.11 1.50
C ILE A 128 3.87 -2.85 1.15
N TRP A 129 3.54 -2.22 0.04
CA TRP A 129 4.11 -0.94 -0.37
C TRP A 129 2.97 0.05 -0.55
N GLY A 130 2.98 1.17 0.14
CA GLY A 130 1.91 2.16 0.05
C GLY A 130 2.41 3.57 -0.13
N HIS A 131 1.86 4.29 -1.13
CA HIS A 131 2.12 5.70 -1.36
C HIS A 131 0.95 6.57 -0.87
N SER A 132 1.25 7.68 -0.18
CA SER A 132 0.24 8.68 0.18
C SER A 132 -0.95 8.06 0.94
N MET A 133 -2.15 8.08 0.37
CA MET A 133 -3.33 7.39 0.88
C MET A 133 -3.07 5.88 1.08
N GLY A 134 -2.43 5.22 0.11
CA GLY A 134 -2.04 3.81 0.23
C GLY A 134 -1.09 3.55 1.39
N GLY A 135 -0.22 4.52 1.72
CA GLY A 135 0.64 4.47 2.90
C GLY A 135 -0.13 4.56 4.21
N GLY A 136 -1.16 5.41 4.29
CA GLY A 136 -2.07 5.46 5.43
C GLY A 136 -2.88 4.18 5.60
N ILE A 137 -3.35 3.59 4.49
CA ILE A 137 -4.00 2.28 4.48
C ILE A 137 -3.04 1.19 4.98
N SER A 138 -1.77 1.20 4.52
CA SER A 138 -0.74 0.26 4.97
C SER A 138 -0.51 0.34 6.47
N GLN A 139 -0.40 1.55 7.04
CA GLN A 139 -0.27 1.74 8.50
C GLN A 139 -1.42 1.08 9.25
N ARG A 140 -2.67 1.26 8.77
CA ARG A 140 -3.84 0.62 9.39
C ARG A 140 -3.78 -0.89 9.30
N VAL A 141 -3.41 -1.44 8.16
CA VAL A 141 -3.30 -2.88 7.94
C VAL A 141 -2.30 -3.51 8.91
N ILE A 142 -1.09 -2.96 9.03
CA ILE A 142 -0.04 -3.53 9.89
C ILE A 142 -0.29 -3.33 11.40
N THR A 143 -1.24 -2.47 11.79
CA THR A 143 -1.65 -2.34 13.20
C THR A 143 -2.79 -3.27 13.61
N VAL A 144 -3.51 -3.87 12.65
CA VAL A 144 -4.63 -4.77 12.92
C VAL A 144 -4.39 -6.21 12.47
N SER A 145 -3.29 -6.47 11.77
CA SER A 145 -2.94 -7.79 11.23
C SER A 145 -1.43 -8.02 11.34
N ASP A 146 -1.05 -9.23 11.72
CA ASP A 146 0.32 -9.78 11.70
C ASP A 146 0.63 -10.52 10.39
N GLY A 147 -0.28 -10.48 9.42
CA GLY A 147 -0.13 -11.16 8.13
C GLY A 147 0.81 -10.49 7.13
N VAL A 148 1.53 -9.42 7.53
CA VAL A 148 2.50 -8.66 6.73
C VAL A 148 3.86 -8.72 7.42
N ASP A 149 4.90 -9.12 6.68
CA ASP A 149 6.26 -9.24 7.22
C ASP A 149 7.06 -7.94 7.04
N ALA A 150 6.80 -7.20 5.96
CA ALA A 150 7.54 -5.97 5.62
C ALA A 150 6.61 -4.91 5.01
N ALA A 151 6.75 -3.65 5.45
CA ALA A 151 5.95 -2.54 4.97
C ALA A 151 6.81 -1.35 4.54
N VAL A 152 6.62 -0.89 3.31
CA VAL A 152 7.18 0.37 2.78
C VAL A 152 6.12 1.45 2.81
N LEU A 153 6.42 2.55 3.49
CA LEU A 153 5.56 3.73 3.62
C LEU A 153 6.21 4.91 2.88
N TYR A 154 5.64 5.29 1.75
CA TYR A 154 6.17 6.32 0.86
C TYR A 154 5.29 7.56 0.86
N GLY A 155 5.79 8.70 1.33
CA GLY A 155 5.03 9.95 1.45
C GLY A 155 3.65 9.71 2.10
N ALA A 156 3.62 8.82 3.10
CA ALA A 156 2.39 8.26 3.64
C ALA A 156 1.57 9.30 4.40
N MET A 157 0.24 9.24 4.26
CA MET A 157 -0.69 9.96 5.13
C MET A 157 -0.39 9.64 6.61
N SER A 158 -0.83 10.51 7.51
CA SER A 158 -0.63 10.34 8.95
C SER A 158 -1.28 9.06 9.49
N GLY A 159 -0.68 8.48 10.50
CA GLY A 159 -1.35 7.49 11.34
C GLY A 159 -2.42 8.10 12.27
N ASP A 160 -2.51 9.43 12.34
CA ASP A 160 -3.55 10.18 13.05
C ASP A 160 -4.61 10.67 12.06
N GLU A 161 -5.82 10.14 12.18
CA GLU A 161 -6.93 10.48 11.27
C GLU A 161 -7.46 11.91 11.47
N ALA A 162 -7.24 12.53 12.62
CA ALA A 162 -7.60 13.93 12.82
C ALA A 162 -6.71 14.86 11.97
N LEU A 163 -5.40 14.55 11.88
CA LEU A 163 -4.48 15.28 11.00
C LEU A 163 -4.82 15.08 9.53
N ASN A 164 -5.18 13.85 9.13
CA ASN A 164 -5.61 13.56 7.77
C ASN A 164 -6.89 14.32 7.42
N HIS A 165 -7.89 14.34 8.30
CA HIS A 165 -9.13 15.07 8.10
C HIS A 165 -8.87 16.56 7.91
N GLN A 166 -8.07 17.19 8.81
CA GLN A 166 -7.71 18.60 8.68
C GLN A 166 -6.99 18.90 7.34
N ARG A 167 -6.10 17.99 6.90
CA ARG A 167 -5.35 18.18 5.65
C ARG A 167 -6.25 18.06 4.42
N ILE A 168 -7.20 17.13 4.42
CA ILE A 168 -8.19 16.99 3.35
C ILE A 168 -9.06 18.24 3.27
N LEU A 169 -9.57 18.75 4.40
CA LEU A 169 -10.33 20.00 4.43
C LEU A 169 -9.53 21.18 3.87
N TYR A 170 -8.22 21.26 4.16
CA TYR A 170 -7.35 22.30 3.60
C TYR A 170 -7.29 22.23 2.08
N PHE A 171 -7.09 21.06 1.47
CA PHE A 171 -7.00 20.90 0.02
C PHE A 171 -8.34 21.08 -0.70
N THR A 172 -9.43 20.75 -0.03
CA THR A 172 -10.78 20.83 -0.60
C THR A 172 -11.49 22.15 -0.31
N ASN A 173 -10.80 23.13 0.29
CA ASN A 173 -11.38 24.40 0.74
C ASN A 173 -12.61 24.21 1.65
N GLY A 174 -12.56 23.22 2.54
CA GLY A 174 -13.63 22.90 3.46
C GLY A 174 -14.76 22.05 2.87
N VAL A 175 -14.63 21.63 1.60
CA VAL A 175 -15.59 20.71 0.97
C VAL A 175 -15.01 19.30 1.08
N SER A 176 -15.57 18.51 1.96
CA SER A 176 -15.10 17.14 2.18
C SER A 176 -15.89 16.11 1.37
N GLY A 177 -16.15 16.30 0.13
CA GLY A 177 -16.89 15.48 -0.83
C GLY A 177 -17.34 14.06 -0.40
N LEU A 178 -16.40 13.21 -0.04
CA LEU A 178 -16.65 11.86 0.47
C LEU A 178 -16.71 11.77 2.02
N TRP A 179 -16.58 12.90 2.73
CA TRP A 179 -16.37 12.98 4.19
C TRP A 179 -17.24 14.10 4.80
N ASP A 180 -18.49 14.18 4.37
CA ASP A 180 -19.35 15.37 4.55
C ASP A 180 -19.70 15.71 5.99
N GLU A 181 -19.40 14.85 6.95
CA GLU A 181 -19.59 15.15 8.36
C GLU A 181 -18.26 15.04 9.12
N ALA A 182 -17.94 16.06 9.90
CA ALA A 182 -16.84 15.95 10.85
C ALA A 182 -17.14 14.80 11.82
N PRO A 183 -16.35 13.72 11.83
CA PRO A 183 -16.63 12.62 12.74
C PRO A 183 -16.42 13.09 14.17
N PRO A 184 -17.10 12.46 15.12
CA PRO A 184 -16.79 12.65 16.55
C PRO A 184 -15.31 12.36 16.82
N ASP A 185 -14.67 13.15 17.68
CA ASP A 185 -13.23 13.01 18.00
C ASP A 185 -12.88 11.59 18.48
N ASP A 186 -13.75 10.94 19.21
CA ASP A 186 -13.54 9.58 19.71
C ASP A 186 -13.51 8.54 18.57
N VAL A 187 -14.24 8.77 17.49
CA VAL A 187 -14.20 7.93 16.29
C VAL A 187 -12.85 8.04 15.62
N LEU A 188 -12.36 9.28 15.38
CA LEU A 188 -11.05 9.51 14.79
C LEU A 188 -9.93 8.87 15.60
N GLN A 189 -9.97 9.00 16.93
CA GLN A 189 -8.99 8.38 17.81
C GLN A 189 -9.00 6.85 17.69
N ARG A 190 -10.18 6.23 17.68
CA ARG A 190 -10.31 4.76 17.60
C ARG A 190 -9.83 4.16 16.29
N ILE A 191 -9.96 4.89 15.18
CA ILE A 191 -9.54 4.42 13.85
C ILE A 191 -8.12 4.86 13.47
N SER A 192 -7.44 5.64 14.31
CA SER A 192 -6.08 6.15 14.07
C SER A 192 -5.02 5.09 14.34
N PRO A 193 -4.29 4.60 13.34
CA PRO A 193 -3.21 3.62 13.52
C PRO A 193 -2.15 4.05 14.53
N ILE A 194 -1.89 5.35 14.65
CA ILE A 194 -0.89 5.91 15.56
C ILE A 194 -1.09 5.51 17.04
N ASN A 195 -2.32 5.16 17.41
CA ASN A 195 -2.67 4.75 18.77
C ASN A 195 -2.45 3.24 19.02
N TYR A 196 -2.03 2.48 18.02
CA TYR A 196 -1.90 1.01 18.07
C TYR A 196 -0.56 0.52 17.52
N LEU A 197 0.46 1.37 17.50
CA LEU A 197 1.78 1.04 16.95
C LEU A 197 2.50 -0.07 17.73
N ASP A 198 2.14 -0.27 19.00
CA ASP A 198 2.59 -1.40 19.81
C ASP A 198 2.26 -2.76 19.21
N ARG A 199 1.20 -2.85 18.38
CA ARG A 199 0.77 -4.07 17.70
C ARG A 199 1.54 -4.40 16.43
N VAL A 200 2.31 -3.45 15.88
CA VAL A 200 3.06 -3.65 14.63
C VAL A 200 4.12 -4.73 14.84
N THR A 201 4.09 -5.77 14.01
CA THR A 201 5.09 -6.85 13.95
C THR A 201 5.95 -6.77 12.70
N ALA A 202 5.44 -6.18 11.63
CA ALA A 202 6.15 -5.99 10.38
C ALA A 202 7.42 -5.14 10.53
N ALA A 203 8.47 -5.44 9.77
CA ALA A 203 9.54 -4.48 9.54
C ALA A 203 9.00 -3.31 8.72
N VAL A 204 9.41 -2.07 9.05
CA VAL A 204 8.88 -0.87 8.40
C VAL A 204 10.00 -0.04 7.79
N SER A 205 9.85 0.34 6.52
CA SER A 205 10.75 1.29 5.83
C SER A 205 9.97 2.54 5.43
N ILE A 206 10.34 3.70 5.99
CA ILE A 206 9.65 4.97 5.79
C ILE A 206 10.47 5.87 4.87
N HIS A 207 9.83 6.39 3.81
CA HIS A 207 10.47 7.23 2.79
C HIS A 207 9.66 8.50 2.57
N HIS A 208 10.29 9.68 2.71
CA HIS A 208 9.62 10.97 2.52
C HIS A 208 10.52 12.00 1.86
N GLY A 209 9.97 12.75 0.91
CA GLY A 209 10.63 13.90 0.30
C GLY A 209 10.54 15.14 1.19
N ASP A 210 11.62 15.87 1.39
CA ASP A 210 11.62 17.06 2.25
C ASP A 210 10.89 18.27 1.63
N GLN A 211 10.57 18.21 0.31
CA GLN A 211 9.78 19.21 -0.41
C GLN A 211 8.34 18.73 -0.70
N ASP A 212 7.85 17.75 0.06
CA ASP A 212 6.48 17.29 -0.06
C ASP A 212 5.48 18.35 0.43
N ALA A 213 4.80 19.00 -0.54
CA ALA A 213 3.75 19.99 -0.27
C ALA A 213 2.37 19.37 -0.03
N THR A 214 2.22 18.06 -0.32
CA THR A 214 0.95 17.33 -0.19
C THR A 214 0.79 16.74 1.20
N VAL A 215 1.77 15.95 1.63
CA VAL A 215 1.80 15.33 2.96
C VAL A 215 2.98 15.91 3.74
N PRO A 216 2.77 16.50 4.91
CA PRO A 216 3.86 17.07 5.70
C PRO A 216 4.93 16.02 6.07
N PRO A 217 6.22 16.23 5.75
CA PRO A 217 7.30 15.30 6.11
C PRO A 217 7.37 15.00 7.61
N ALA A 218 7.02 15.98 8.44
CA ALA A 218 6.98 15.83 9.89
C ALA A 218 6.08 14.68 10.38
N TRP A 219 5.11 14.23 9.58
CA TRP A 219 4.28 13.08 9.95
C TRP A 219 5.04 11.76 9.86
N SER A 220 5.91 11.64 8.87
CA SER A 220 6.82 10.48 8.77
C SER A 220 7.89 10.51 9.85
N ASP A 221 8.40 11.69 10.20
CA ASP A 221 9.36 11.85 11.28
C ASP A 221 8.76 11.45 12.64
N ASP A 222 7.52 11.87 12.95
CA ASP A 222 6.81 11.49 14.18
C ASP A 222 6.55 9.97 14.21
N LEU A 223 6.08 9.39 13.12
CA LEU A 223 5.84 7.94 13.03
C LEU A 223 7.14 7.15 13.25
N CYS A 224 8.23 7.59 12.62
CA CYS A 224 9.55 6.97 12.78
C CYS A 224 9.99 6.99 14.25
N GLN A 225 9.92 8.15 14.92
CA GLN A 225 10.31 8.30 16.32
C GLN A 225 9.46 7.42 17.26
N ARG A 226 8.15 7.33 17.01
CA ARG A 226 7.24 6.48 17.81
C ARG A 226 7.55 4.99 17.65
N LEU A 227 7.78 4.52 16.42
CA LEU A 227 8.15 3.12 16.16
C LEU A 227 9.50 2.79 16.81
N GLN A 228 10.49 3.70 16.71
CA GLN A 228 11.79 3.54 17.39
C GLN A 228 11.64 3.49 18.92
N ALA A 229 10.82 4.37 19.49
CA ALA A 229 10.54 4.39 20.94
C ALA A 229 9.89 3.10 21.44
N LEU A 230 9.13 2.41 20.56
CA LEU A 230 8.52 1.11 20.83
C LEU A 230 9.45 -0.06 20.47
N ALA A 231 10.71 0.21 20.11
CA ALA A 231 11.69 -0.78 19.66
C ALA A 231 11.18 -1.66 18.49
N LYS A 232 10.36 -1.09 17.60
CA LYS A 232 9.92 -1.77 16.38
C LYS A 232 11.02 -1.74 15.31
N PRO A 233 11.13 -2.78 14.45
CA PRO A 233 12.10 -2.78 13.37
C PRO A 233 11.70 -1.70 12.34
N VAL A 234 12.37 -0.55 12.35
CA VAL A 234 12.07 0.58 11.48
C VAL A 234 13.33 1.24 10.95
N GLU A 235 13.34 1.55 9.65
CA GLU A 235 14.32 2.42 9.00
C GLU A 235 13.61 3.60 8.34
N CYS A 236 14.24 4.78 8.33
CA CYS A 236 13.61 6.01 7.90
C CYS A 236 14.57 6.81 7.01
N PHE A 237 14.04 7.27 5.88
CA PHE A 237 14.80 7.99 4.87
C PHE A 237 14.12 9.29 4.48
N SER A 238 14.82 10.41 4.63
CA SER A 238 14.48 11.68 4.02
C SER A 238 15.20 11.83 2.68
N TYR A 239 14.51 12.39 1.68
CA TYR A 239 15.04 12.61 0.34
C TYR A 239 15.11 14.10 0.03
N PRO A 240 16.33 14.70 0.07
CA PRO A 240 16.52 16.13 -0.16
C PRO A 240 16.02 16.57 -1.54
N GLY A 241 15.23 17.64 -1.57
CA GLY A 241 14.67 18.23 -2.78
C GLY A 241 13.55 17.43 -3.45
N GLN A 242 13.14 16.28 -2.90
CA GLN A 242 12.11 15.46 -3.51
C GLN A 242 10.71 15.90 -3.11
N PRO A 243 9.78 15.99 -4.10
CA PRO A 243 8.37 16.27 -3.88
C PRO A 243 7.60 15.03 -3.40
N HIS A 244 6.27 15.12 -3.30
CA HIS A 244 5.36 14.02 -2.91
C HIS A 244 5.53 12.76 -3.75
N THR A 245 5.72 12.90 -5.05
CA THR A 245 6.07 11.78 -5.96
C THR A 245 7.47 12.04 -6.49
N PHE A 246 8.41 11.17 -6.14
CA PHE A 246 9.84 11.34 -6.45
C PHE A 246 10.13 11.33 -7.94
N THR A 247 11.20 12.01 -8.31
CA THR A 247 11.66 12.13 -9.71
C THR A 247 13.18 11.97 -9.81
N GLY A 248 13.66 11.65 -11.00
CA GLY A 248 15.10 11.58 -11.29
C GLY A 248 15.87 10.64 -10.37
N ASP A 249 17.03 11.08 -9.91
CA ASP A 249 17.95 10.27 -9.10
C ASP A 249 17.34 9.91 -7.73
N GLY A 250 16.50 10.78 -7.17
CA GLY A 250 15.79 10.48 -5.90
C GLY A 250 14.82 9.31 -6.03
N ASP A 251 14.12 9.22 -7.15
CA ASP A 251 13.23 8.10 -7.44
C ASP A 251 14.00 6.79 -7.68
N GLN A 252 15.14 6.86 -8.38
CA GLN A 252 16.01 5.71 -8.60
C GLN A 252 16.57 5.17 -7.27
N LEU A 253 17.07 6.06 -6.42
CA LEU A 253 17.58 5.71 -5.11
C LEU A 253 16.47 5.11 -4.22
N PHE A 254 15.26 5.66 -4.30
CA PHE A 254 14.10 5.12 -3.59
C PHE A 254 13.78 3.68 -4.03
N ILE A 255 13.67 3.44 -5.34
CA ILE A 255 13.40 2.10 -5.89
C ILE A 255 14.49 1.10 -5.45
N GLN A 256 15.77 1.53 -5.47
CA GLN A 256 16.87 0.69 -5.00
C GLN A 256 16.71 0.31 -3.53
N ARG A 257 16.48 1.29 -2.64
CA ARG A 257 16.31 1.05 -1.19
C ARG A 257 15.11 0.16 -0.88
N VAL A 258 13.99 0.38 -1.58
CA VAL A 258 12.79 -0.46 -1.46
C VAL A 258 13.11 -1.92 -1.81
N ARG A 259 13.84 -2.14 -2.91
CA ARG A 259 14.25 -3.48 -3.31
C ARG A 259 15.18 -4.11 -2.27
N GLU A 260 16.21 -3.38 -1.81
CA GLU A 260 17.15 -3.85 -0.79
C GLU A 260 16.43 -4.21 0.52
N PHE A 261 15.45 -3.42 0.92
CA PHE A 261 14.61 -3.68 2.09
C PHE A 261 13.80 -4.97 1.92
N PHE A 262 13.03 -5.09 0.86
CA PHE A 262 12.24 -6.30 0.64
C PHE A 262 13.10 -7.54 0.40
N ASP A 263 14.26 -7.43 -0.28
CA ASP A 263 15.20 -8.55 -0.45
C ASP A 263 15.69 -9.06 0.90
N ARG A 264 15.96 -8.18 1.85
CA ARG A 264 16.38 -8.51 3.20
C ARG A 264 15.28 -9.15 4.03
N GLU A 265 14.06 -8.59 3.97
CA GLU A 265 12.95 -9.00 4.85
C GLU A 265 12.12 -10.17 4.30
N LEU A 266 12.05 -10.35 2.98
CA LEU A 266 11.17 -11.34 2.36
C LEU A 266 11.90 -12.48 1.63
N LYS A 267 13.23 -12.36 1.37
CA LYS A 267 14.00 -13.39 0.65
C LYS A 267 15.15 -13.96 1.46
N ALA A 268 15.50 -13.34 2.59
CA ALA A 268 16.51 -13.90 3.48
C ALA A 268 15.90 -15.09 4.23
N SER A 269 16.24 -16.31 3.80
CA SER A 269 15.95 -17.58 4.48
C SER A 269 17.16 -18.06 5.25
#